data_62a4e1c7291bff01fedab7ba78c9d7c8
#
_entry.id   62a4e1c7291bff01fedab7ba78c9d7c8
#
_cell.length_a   1.000
_cell.length_b   1.000
_cell.length_c   1.000
_cell.angle_alpha   90.00
_cell.angle_beta   90.00
_cell.angle_gamma   90.00
#
_symmetry.space_group_name_H-M   'P 1'
#
loop_
_entity.id
_entity.type
_entity.pdbx_description
1 polymer ?
#
loop_
_entity_poly.entity_id
_entity_poly.type
_entity_poly.pdbx_seq_one_letter_code
_entity_poly.pdbx_strand_id
1 'polypeptide(L)'
;MSQLLSVTRGLYSMPPAHGSAIVDIILHNSELTRQWQEELGQMRQRIHNLRADLVNVLNQQQDERDFSFIAHERGMFSFLGLSVEQVHRLKNEFSIYMTDTSRISVAGLTVERMDYVSQAIVKVLRP
;
A
#
# COMPACT_ATOMS: atom_id res chain seq x y z
N MET A 1 -33.42 14.45 2.46
CA MET A 1 -33.40 13.14 1.76
C MET A 1 -33.72 13.26 0.26
N SER A 2 -34.62 14.10 -0.20
CA SER A 2 -34.97 14.28 -1.62
C SER A 2 -33.84 14.77 -2.52
N GLN A 3 -33.00 15.72 -2.05
CA GLN A 3 -31.86 16.23 -2.84
C GLN A 3 -30.78 15.17 -3.06
N LEU A 4 -30.46 14.36 -2.03
CA LEU A 4 -29.50 13.27 -2.14
C LEU A 4 -29.94 12.21 -3.16
N LEU A 5 -31.22 11.85 -3.12
CA LEU A 5 -31.83 10.92 -4.09
C LEU A 5 -31.82 11.49 -5.51
N SER A 6 -32.04 12.79 -5.68
CA SER A 6 -32.00 13.45 -6.99
C SER A 6 -30.58 13.44 -7.57
N VAL A 7 -29.58 13.75 -6.78
CA VAL A 7 -28.15 13.70 -7.19
C VAL A 7 -27.74 12.27 -7.54
N THR A 8 -28.09 11.30 -6.70
CA THR A 8 -27.81 9.88 -6.95
C THR A 8 -28.43 9.38 -8.24
N ARG A 9 -29.69 9.74 -8.50
CA ARG A 9 -30.38 9.41 -9.77
C ARG A 9 -29.73 10.08 -10.98
N GLY A 10 -29.22 11.29 -10.84
CA GLY A 10 -28.51 11.99 -11.90
C GLY A 10 -27.17 11.34 -12.25
N LEU A 11 -26.48 10.73 -11.25
CA LEU A 11 -25.19 10.08 -11.43
C LEU A 11 -25.31 8.68 -12.06
N TYR A 12 -26.21 7.84 -11.56
CA TYR A 12 -26.34 6.44 -12.04
C TYR A 12 -27.75 5.86 -11.78
N SER A 13 -28.74 6.44 -12.27
CA SER A 13 -30.18 6.09 -12.23
C SER A 13 -30.56 4.72 -11.61
N MET A 14 -29.91 3.63 -12.02
CA MET A 14 -30.03 2.26 -11.46
C MET A 14 -28.65 1.67 -11.24
N PRO A 15 -28.12 1.67 -10.00
CA PRO A 15 -26.84 1.04 -9.70
C PRO A 15 -26.92 -0.48 -9.89
N PRO A 16 -25.86 -1.15 -10.38
CA PRO A 16 -25.82 -2.59 -10.48
C PRO A 16 -25.87 -3.22 -9.08
N ALA A 17 -26.75 -4.20 -8.88
CA ALA A 17 -26.97 -4.86 -7.60
C ALA A 17 -25.97 -6.01 -7.32
N HIS A 18 -25.23 -6.47 -8.32
CA HIS A 18 -24.38 -7.68 -8.22
C HIS A 18 -23.36 -7.60 -7.09
N GLY A 19 -22.61 -6.49 -6.99
CA GLY A 19 -21.60 -6.32 -5.93
C GLY A 19 -22.18 -6.31 -4.52
N SER A 20 -23.32 -5.62 -4.33
CA SER A 20 -24.01 -5.60 -3.05
C SER A 20 -24.62 -6.96 -2.68
N ALA A 21 -25.10 -7.72 -3.65
CA ALA A 21 -25.61 -9.08 -3.42
C ALA A 21 -24.49 -10.03 -2.96
N ILE A 22 -23.27 -9.93 -3.50
CA ILE A 22 -22.12 -10.72 -3.03
C ILE A 22 -21.81 -10.38 -1.56
N VAL A 23 -21.75 -9.09 -1.22
CA VAL A 23 -21.50 -8.64 0.16
C VAL A 23 -22.59 -9.16 1.10
N ASP A 24 -23.86 -9.08 0.68
CA ASP A 24 -25.00 -9.54 1.45
C ASP A 24 -24.90 -11.06 1.75
N ILE A 25 -24.60 -11.88 0.74
CA ILE A 25 -24.39 -13.33 0.89
C ILE A 25 -23.26 -13.62 1.88
N ILE A 26 -22.12 -12.92 1.77
CA ILE A 26 -20.98 -13.13 2.66
C ILE A 26 -21.35 -12.78 4.11
N LEU A 27 -21.98 -11.63 4.33
CA LEU A 27 -22.29 -11.14 5.68
C LEU A 27 -23.42 -11.91 6.37
N HIS A 28 -24.32 -12.54 5.61
CA HIS A 28 -25.41 -13.37 6.17
C HIS A 28 -25.07 -14.85 6.27
N ASN A 29 -23.87 -15.28 5.86
CA ASN A 29 -23.39 -16.63 6.02
C ASN A 29 -22.19 -16.64 6.99
N SER A 30 -22.34 -17.29 8.15
CA SER A 30 -21.33 -17.30 9.21
C SER A 30 -19.98 -17.89 8.79
N GLU A 31 -20.00 -18.91 7.93
CA GLU A 31 -18.77 -19.55 7.42
C GLU A 31 -18.04 -18.63 6.46
N LEU A 32 -18.75 -18.03 5.51
CA LEU A 32 -18.18 -17.06 4.56
C LEU A 32 -17.68 -15.80 5.28
N THR A 33 -18.41 -15.31 6.29
CA THR A 33 -17.98 -14.17 7.11
C THR A 33 -16.67 -14.51 7.84
N ARG A 34 -16.56 -15.71 8.44
CA ARG A 34 -15.35 -16.15 9.13
C ARG A 34 -14.16 -16.23 8.16
N GLN A 35 -14.36 -16.87 7.01
CA GLN A 35 -13.33 -16.97 5.98
C GLN A 35 -12.86 -15.59 5.52
N TRP A 36 -13.78 -14.68 5.21
CA TRP A 36 -13.45 -13.31 4.83
C TRP A 36 -12.63 -12.57 5.90
N GLN A 37 -13.00 -12.71 7.17
CA GLN A 37 -12.27 -12.09 8.28
C GLN A 37 -10.86 -12.65 8.43
N GLU A 38 -10.68 -13.96 8.25
CA GLU A 38 -9.37 -14.61 8.29
C GLU A 38 -8.47 -14.15 7.15
N GLU A 39 -8.97 -14.13 5.92
CA GLU A 39 -8.23 -13.68 4.74
C GLU A 39 -7.85 -12.19 4.86
N LEU A 40 -8.77 -11.34 5.30
CA LEU A 40 -8.50 -9.93 5.57
C LEU A 40 -7.44 -9.75 6.66
N GLY A 41 -7.49 -10.57 7.71
CA GLY A 41 -6.49 -10.60 8.77
C GLY A 41 -5.09 -10.94 8.23
N GLN A 42 -4.98 -11.94 7.36
CA GLN A 42 -3.72 -12.34 6.72
C GLN A 42 -3.17 -11.22 5.82
N MET A 43 -4.03 -10.60 4.99
CA MET A 43 -3.62 -9.46 4.15
C MET A 43 -3.09 -8.29 4.98
N ARG A 44 -3.78 -7.95 6.06
CA ARG A 44 -3.35 -6.90 6.99
C ARG A 44 -2.00 -7.23 7.62
N GLN A 45 -1.84 -8.45 8.13
CA GLN A 45 -0.60 -8.88 8.77
C GLN A 45 0.57 -8.85 7.78
N ARG A 46 0.36 -9.29 6.55
CA ARG A 46 1.37 -9.22 5.49
C ARG A 46 1.86 -7.78 5.28
N ILE A 47 0.97 -6.81 5.19
CA ILE A 47 1.36 -5.39 5.00
C ILE A 47 2.14 -4.87 6.21
N HIS A 48 1.73 -5.22 7.43
CA HIS A 48 2.48 -4.84 8.63
C HIS A 48 3.89 -5.44 8.66
N ASN A 49 4.03 -6.71 8.31
CA ASN A 49 5.34 -7.37 8.25
C ASN A 49 6.24 -6.71 7.19
N LEU A 50 5.73 -6.46 5.99
CA LEU A 50 6.49 -5.78 4.93
C LEU A 50 6.95 -4.37 5.32
N ARG A 51 6.16 -3.63 6.11
CA ARG A 51 6.60 -2.33 6.66
C ARG A 51 7.74 -2.48 7.64
N ALA A 52 7.60 -3.41 8.59
CA ALA A 52 8.63 -3.67 9.59
C ALA A 52 9.94 -4.13 8.93
N ASP A 53 9.85 -5.04 7.97
CA ASP A 53 11.01 -5.56 7.24
C ASP A 53 11.71 -4.45 6.45
N LEU A 54 10.94 -3.60 5.73
CA LEU A 54 11.50 -2.47 5.00
C LEU A 54 12.26 -1.51 5.93
N VAL A 55 11.67 -1.15 7.06
CA VAL A 55 12.33 -0.27 8.05
C VAL A 55 13.59 -0.91 8.59
N ASN A 56 13.52 -2.19 8.98
CA ASN A 56 14.68 -2.90 9.52
C ASN A 56 15.84 -2.93 8.53
N VAL A 57 15.56 -3.28 7.27
CA VAL A 57 16.62 -3.37 6.24
C VAL A 57 17.17 -1.99 5.89
N LEU A 58 16.33 -0.95 5.78
CA LEU A 58 16.79 0.42 5.51
C LEU A 58 17.67 0.95 6.64
N ASN A 59 17.24 0.81 7.90
CA ASN A 59 17.99 1.33 9.04
C ASN A 59 19.29 0.54 9.31
N GLN A 60 19.39 -0.72 8.87
CA GLN A 60 20.63 -1.48 8.94
C GLN A 60 21.66 -1.09 7.86
N GLN A 61 21.22 -0.57 6.74
CA GLN A 61 22.09 -0.26 5.59
C GLN A 61 22.61 1.18 5.58
N GLN A 62 22.03 2.06 6.37
CA GLN A 62 22.41 3.47 6.47
C GLN A 62 21.94 4.11 7.78
N ASP A 63 22.70 5.10 8.29
CA ASP A 63 22.42 5.84 9.52
C ASP A 63 22.05 7.31 9.27
N GLU A 64 22.04 7.75 8.00
CA GLU A 64 21.86 9.17 7.64
C GLU A 64 20.40 9.63 7.80
N ARG A 65 19.47 8.69 7.73
CA ARG A 65 18.03 9.00 7.75
C ARG A 65 17.25 7.91 8.48
N ASP A 66 16.44 8.33 9.45
CA ASP A 66 15.52 7.42 10.13
C ASP A 66 14.26 7.17 9.30
N PHE A 67 14.01 5.89 8.98
CA PHE A 67 12.81 5.42 8.29
C PHE A 67 11.76 4.80 9.22
N SER A 68 11.93 4.90 10.54
CA SER A 68 11.03 4.29 11.54
C SER A 68 9.58 4.78 11.44
N PHE A 69 9.36 5.97 10.89
CA PHE A 69 8.02 6.50 10.65
C PHE A 69 7.16 5.57 9.77
N ILE A 70 7.77 4.85 8.81
CA ILE A 70 7.08 3.92 7.92
C ILE A 70 6.37 2.81 8.71
N ALA A 71 6.97 2.31 9.79
CA ALA A 71 6.38 1.28 10.63
C ALA A 71 5.10 1.76 11.37
N HIS A 72 5.00 3.06 11.63
CA HIS A 72 3.87 3.66 12.34
C HIS A 72 2.73 4.11 11.42
N GLU A 73 2.99 4.19 10.12
CA GLU A 73 1.97 4.52 9.12
C GLU A 73 0.96 3.38 8.94
N ARG A 74 -0.22 3.74 8.43
CA ARG A 74 -1.31 2.78 8.18
C ARG A 74 -1.73 2.78 6.71
N GLY A 75 -2.42 1.72 6.31
CA GLY A 75 -2.89 1.56 4.92
C GLY A 75 -1.83 0.95 4.00
N MET A 76 -2.06 1.03 2.69
CA MET A 76 -1.22 0.36 1.68
C MET A 76 -0.06 1.23 1.17
N PHE A 77 -0.07 2.51 1.45
CA PHE A 77 0.89 3.47 0.90
C PHE A 77 1.82 4.02 1.97
N SER A 78 3.00 4.45 1.55
CA SER A 78 4.00 5.15 2.35
C SER A 78 4.70 6.18 1.50
N PHE A 79 5.21 7.26 2.12
CA PHE A 79 6.02 8.28 1.45
C PHE A 79 7.47 8.15 1.94
N LEU A 80 8.39 7.83 1.04
CA LEU A 80 9.81 7.69 1.42
C LEU A 80 10.49 9.05 1.65
N GLY A 81 9.90 10.14 1.14
CA GLY A 81 10.46 11.50 1.24
C GLY A 81 11.71 11.70 0.40
N LEU A 82 11.86 10.96 -0.70
CA LEU A 82 12.91 11.15 -1.67
C LEU A 82 12.64 12.38 -2.53
N SER A 83 13.70 13.03 -3.05
CA SER A 83 13.56 14.06 -4.08
C SER A 83 13.11 13.48 -5.42
N VAL A 84 12.57 14.34 -6.29
CA VAL A 84 12.18 13.93 -7.65
C VAL A 84 13.36 13.32 -8.40
N GLU A 85 14.56 13.90 -8.26
CA GLU A 85 15.78 13.36 -8.88
C GLU A 85 16.13 11.97 -8.37
N GLN A 86 16.02 11.74 -7.06
CA GLN A 86 16.24 10.42 -6.46
C GLN A 86 15.20 9.39 -6.95
N VAL A 87 13.93 9.81 -7.11
CA VAL A 87 12.88 8.96 -7.69
C VAL A 87 13.20 8.61 -9.14
N HIS A 88 13.67 9.58 -9.93
CA HIS A 88 14.07 9.33 -11.32
C HIS A 88 15.31 8.41 -11.40
N ARG A 89 16.26 8.54 -10.48
CA ARG A 89 17.39 7.59 -10.38
C ARG A 89 16.90 6.18 -10.06
N LEU A 90 15.96 5.99 -9.13
CA LEU A 90 15.37 4.68 -8.85
C LEU A 90 14.75 4.05 -10.09
N LYS A 91 14.04 4.84 -10.89
CA LYS A 91 13.42 4.39 -12.13
C LYS A 91 14.46 4.02 -13.18
N ASN A 92 15.45 4.89 -13.43
CA ASN A 92 16.36 4.77 -14.57
C ASN A 92 17.50 3.76 -14.29
N GLU A 93 18.04 3.74 -13.06
CA GLU A 93 19.17 2.90 -12.69
C GLU A 93 18.75 1.53 -12.13
N PHE A 94 17.56 1.46 -11.49
CA PHE A 94 17.12 0.27 -10.74
C PHE A 94 15.79 -0.31 -11.21
N SER A 95 15.13 0.29 -12.21
CA SER A 95 13.80 -0.13 -12.69
C SER A 95 12.74 -0.21 -11.57
N ILE A 96 12.86 0.65 -10.56
CA ILE A 96 11.90 0.78 -9.46
C ILE A 96 10.99 1.96 -9.76
N TYR A 97 9.69 1.69 -9.93
CA TYR A 97 8.70 2.66 -10.34
C TYR A 97 7.85 3.12 -9.16
N MET A 98 7.83 4.42 -8.93
CA MET A 98 6.97 5.08 -7.95
C MET A 98 6.54 6.45 -8.47
N THR A 99 5.64 7.13 -7.75
CA THR A 99 5.24 8.49 -8.10
C THR A 99 6.34 9.50 -7.77
N ASP A 100 6.40 10.62 -8.50
CA ASP A 100 7.39 11.70 -8.26
C ASP A 100 7.26 12.30 -6.85
N THR A 101 6.11 12.12 -6.19
CA THR A 101 5.90 12.47 -4.79
C THR A 101 6.59 11.51 -3.80
N SER A 102 7.35 10.52 -4.31
CA SER A 102 8.01 9.49 -3.49
C SER A 102 7.04 8.55 -2.75
N ARG A 103 5.80 8.41 -3.24
CA ARG A 103 4.81 7.48 -2.68
C ARG A 103 5.04 6.08 -3.24
N ILE A 104 5.16 5.10 -2.35
CA ILE A 104 5.22 3.67 -2.68
C ILE A 104 3.94 2.95 -2.26
N SER A 105 3.66 1.82 -2.92
CA SER A 105 2.68 0.83 -2.45
C SER A 105 3.41 -0.26 -1.69
N VAL A 106 3.23 -0.31 -0.37
CA VAL A 106 3.83 -1.35 0.48
C VAL A 106 3.32 -2.74 0.10
N ALA A 107 2.06 -2.85 -0.34
CA ALA A 107 1.48 -4.11 -0.79
C ALA A 107 2.15 -4.68 -2.06
N GLY A 108 2.84 -3.84 -2.84
CA GLY A 108 3.63 -4.24 -4.01
C GLY A 108 5.02 -4.78 -3.70
N LEU A 109 5.48 -4.65 -2.45
CA LEU A 109 6.76 -5.23 -2.02
C LEU A 109 6.64 -6.75 -1.85
N THR A 110 7.75 -7.44 -2.05
CA THR A 110 7.89 -8.86 -1.73
C THR A 110 9.14 -9.09 -0.89
N VAL A 111 9.12 -10.14 -0.07
CA VAL A 111 10.25 -10.47 0.82
C VAL A 111 11.52 -10.71 -0.01
N GLU A 112 11.40 -11.40 -1.14
CA GLU A 112 12.52 -11.76 -2.02
C GLU A 112 13.21 -10.55 -2.66
N ARG A 113 12.47 -9.44 -2.80
CA ARG A 113 12.99 -8.21 -3.41
C ARG A 113 13.29 -7.11 -2.39
N MET A 114 13.08 -7.37 -1.11
CA MET A 114 13.23 -6.36 -0.05
C MET A 114 14.66 -5.79 -0.02
N ASP A 115 15.65 -6.65 -0.04
CA ASP A 115 17.07 -6.24 -0.04
C ASP A 115 17.43 -5.41 -1.28
N TYR A 116 16.97 -5.83 -2.46
CA TYR A 116 17.21 -5.09 -3.70
C TYR A 116 16.63 -3.68 -3.64
N VAL A 117 15.37 -3.57 -3.22
CA VAL A 117 14.67 -2.27 -3.13
C VAL A 117 15.35 -1.38 -2.10
N SER A 118 15.69 -1.91 -0.93
CA SER A 118 16.34 -1.15 0.14
C SER A 118 17.73 -0.67 -0.26
N GLN A 119 18.54 -1.52 -0.90
CA GLN A 119 19.87 -1.13 -1.41
C GLN A 119 19.76 -0.03 -2.47
N ALA A 120 18.78 -0.12 -3.38
CA ALA A 120 18.55 0.91 -4.38
C ALA A 120 18.16 2.26 -3.73
N ILE A 121 17.27 2.24 -2.73
CA ILE A 121 16.90 3.45 -1.97
C ILE A 121 18.13 4.06 -1.31
N VAL A 122 18.94 3.27 -0.62
CA VAL A 122 20.17 3.75 0.04
C VAL A 122 21.17 4.34 -0.96
N LYS A 123 21.33 3.71 -2.14
CA LYS A 123 22.22 4.22 -3.18
C LYS A 123 21.81 5.58 -3.74
N VAL A 124 20.51 5.83 -3.91
CA VAL A 124 20.04 7.12 -4.42
C VAL A 124 20.00 8.22 -3.36
N LEU A 125 20.03 7.87 -2.07
CA LEU A 125 20.18 8.84 -0.98
C LEU A 125 21.57 9.47 -0.96
N ARG A 126 22.58 8.71 -1.37
CA ARG A 126 23.95 9.21 -1.48
C ARG A 126 24.12 10.05 -2.75
N PRO A 127 24.86 11.17 -2.67
CA PRO A 127 25.12 12.03 -3.83
C PRO A 127 25.86 11.33 -4.95
#